data_79b8ec633c2548cf1a559f9e6dec0461
#
_entry.id   79b8ec633c2548cf1a559f9e6dec0461
#
_cell.length_a   1.000
_cell.length_b   1.000
_cell.length_c   1.000
_cell.angle_alpha   90.00
_cell.angle_beta   90.00
_cell.angle_gamma   90.00
#
_symmetry.space_group_name_H-M   'P 1'
#
loop_
_entity.id
_entity.type
_entity.pdbx_description
1 polymer ?
#
loop_
_entity_poly.entity_id
_entity_poly.type
_entity_poly.pdbx_seq_one_letter_code
_entity_poly.pdbx_strand_id
1 'polypeptide(L)'
;MTTRFIRPSLTALAVSLSGFALAAEVDHAAMGHDSMPMEHSQMGHGSMDHSRMSHGAAETPRTPLPVITDADREAAFPPLSGHRVHDSAINSFFLLDRLEYEDADEGSTLGWDASGWIGGDINRVWFRSEGERTNGVTEDAELQLLYGRSIGPWWDVVAGVRQDFKPESPQTWAALGVQGMALYAFEAEATAFVGENGQTAARLEGEYDILLTNRLILQPIAEVNFYGKNDPERGVGSGLANAELGLRLRYEIVRQFAPYVGVSWQRSYGNTADFVRDAGGDVEEARFVAGIRMWF
;
A
#
# COMPACT_ATOMS: atom_id res chain seq x y z
N MET A 1 21.41 47.32 18.86
CA MET A 1 19.98 47.03 18.62
C MET A 1 19.89 45.52 18.48
N THR A 2 19.50 44.87 19.55
CA THR A 2 19.45 43.39 19.63
C THR A 2 18.04 42.95 19.32
N THR A 3 17.83 42.40 18.14
CA THR A 3 16.54 41.84 17.73
C THR A 3 16.43 40.43 18.31
N ARG A 4 15.53 40.25 19.28
CA ARG A 4 15.18 38.95 19.83
C ARG A 4 14.22 38.26 18.87
N PHE A 5 14.66 37.19 18.24
CA PHE A 5 13.79 36.27 17.54
C PHE A 5 13.02 35.41 18.55
N ILE A 6 11.72 35.49 18.49
CA ILE A 6 10.79 34.68 19.27
C ILE A 6 10.71 33.31 18.52
N ARG A 7 11.25 32.28 19.15
CA ARG A 7 11.07 30.90 18.68
C ARG A 7 9.63 30.47 18.98
N PRO A 8 8.86 29.99 18.00
CA PRO A 8 7.60 29.30 18.29
C PRO A 8 7.90 27.93 18.88
N SER A 9 7.47 27.70 20.11
CA SER A 9 7.47 26.37 20.72
C SER A 9 6.43 25.52 20.01
N LEU A 10 6.84 24.60 19.15
CA LEU A 10 5.97 23.55 18.63
C LEU A 10 5.67 22.59 19.78
N THR A 11 4.44 22.62 20.25
CA THR A 11 3.92 21.64 21.20
C THR A 11 3.70 20.34 20.44
N ALA A 12 4.55 19.35 20.70
CA ALA A 12 4.41 18.01 20.13
C ALA A 12 3.04 17.44 20.50
N LEU A 13 2.23 17.19 19.48
CA LEU A 13 0.98 16.44 19.62
C LEU A 13 1.36 14.96 19.78
N ALA A 14 1.49 14.50 21.02
CA ALA A 14 1.68 13.09 21.32
C ALA A 14 0.38 12.34 20.98
N VAL A 15 0.33 11.72 19.82
CA VAL A 15 -0.68 10.71 19.53
C VAL A 15 -0.30 9.46 20.31
N SER A 16 -0.94 9.27 21.46
CA SER A 16 -0.85 8.03 22.22
C SER A 16 -1.56 6.93 21.43
N LEU A 17 -0.82 6.06 20.75
CA LEU A 17 -1.32 4.76 20.31
C LEU A 17 -1.60 3.91 21.55
N SER A 18 -2.79 4.02 22.08
CA SER A 18 -3.31 3.13 23.11
C SER A 18 -3.81 1.85 22.47
N GLY A 19 -3.04 0.77 22.69
CA GLY A 19 -3.58 -0.56 22.90
C GLY A 19 -4.23 -1.24 21.70
N PHE A 20 -3.45 -2.00 20.94
CA PHE A 20 -3.98 -3.22 20.34
C PHE A 20 -4.32 -4.17 21.49
N ALA A 21 -5.60 -4.23 21.86
CA ALA A 21 -6.09 -5.32 22.66
C ALA A 21 -6.02 -6.58 21.80
N LEU A 22 -5.12 -7.48 22.14
CA LEU A 22 -5.17 -8.87 21.72
C LEU A 22 -6.56 -9.38 22.10
N ALA A 23 -7.38 -9.66 21.09
CA ALA A 23 -8.63 -10.37 21.30
C ALA A 23 -8.26 -11.74 21.89
N ALA A 24 -8.53 -11.90 23.18
CA ALA A 24 -8.46 -13.19 23.81
C ALA A 24 -9.49 -14.09 23.10
N GLU A 25 -9.04 -15.23 22.65
CA GLU A 25 -9.86 -16.32 22.14
C GLU A 25 -10.90 -16.65 23.20
N VAL A 26 -12.16 -16.30 22.92
CA VAL A 26 -13.27 -16.61 23.80
C VAL A 26 -13.54 -18.10 23.62
N ASP A 27 -13.15 -18.88 24.62
CA ASP A 27 -13.47 -20.30 24.70
C ASP A 27 -15.01 -20.46 24.86
N HIS A 28 -15.68 -20.82 23.76
CA HIS A 28 -17.10 -21.07 23.69
C HIS A 28 -17.53 -22.34 24.49
N ALA A 29 -16.60 -23.09 25.06
CA ALA A 29 -16.89 -24.27 25.88
C ALA A 29 -17.36 -23.93 27.29
N ALA A 30 -17.26 -22.68 27.74
CA ALA A 30 -17.64 -22.27 29.10
C ALA A 30 -19.03 -21.65 29.21
N MET A 31 -19.79 -21.51 28.12
CA MET A 31 -21.20 -21.17 28.18
C MET A 31 -21.97 -22.47 28.33
N GLY A 32 -22.18 -22.88 29.59
CA GLY A 32 -23.09 -23.95 29.93
C GLY A 32 -24.48 -23.61 29.42
N HIS A 33 -24.91 -24.28 28.36
CA HIS A 33 -26.33 -24.40 28.04
C HIS A 33 -26.93 -25.28 29.10
N ASP A 34 -27.40 -24.65 30.18
CA ASP A 34 -28.40 -25.30 31.02
C ASP A 34 -29.58 -25.64 30.11
N SER A 35 -29.66 -26.90 29.76
CA SER A 35 -30.78 -27.50 29.09
C SER A 35 -31.96 -27.43 30.05
N MET A 36 -32.77 -26.37 29.96
CA MET A 36 -34.13 -26.38 30.53
C MET A 36 -34.90 -27.45 29.79
N PRO A 37 -35.45 -28.45 30.49
CA PRO A 37 -36.35 -29.40 29.87
C PRO A 37 -37.65 -28.67 29.55
N MET A 38 -37.81 -28.26 28.29
CA MET A 38 -39.15 -27.90 27.81
C MET A 38 -39.94 -29.18 27.67
N GLU A 39 -40.90 -29.36 28.56
CA GLU A 39 -41.95 -30.35 28.40
C GLU A 39 -42.75 -30.04 27.12
N HIS A 40 -42.41 -30.74 26.03
CA HIS A 40 -43.16 -30.70 24.78
C HIS A 40 -44.48 -31.48 24.81
N SER A 41 -45.08 -31.71 25.97
CA SER A 41 -46.21 -32.62 26.11
C SER A 41 -47.58 -31.97 25.99
N GLN A 42 -47.72 -30.69 25.59
CA GLN A 42 -49.09 -30.11 25.42
C GLN A 42 -49.25 -29.12 24.24
N MET A 43 -48.44 -29.15 23.23
CA MET A 43 -48.90 -28.59 21.97
C MET A 43 -49.42 -29.72 21.12
N GLY A 44 -50.75 -29.93 21.19
CA GLY A 44 -51.45 -30.81 20.29
C GLY A 44 -51.21 -30.36 18.86
N HIS A 45 -50.31 -31.07 18.16
CA HIS A 45 -50.29 -31.02 16.71
C HIS A 45 -51.62 -31.58 16.24
N GLY A 46 -52.63 -30.70 16.14
CA GLY A 46 -53.78 -31.01 15.33
C GLY A 46 -53.24 -31.41 13.96
N SER A 47 -53.45 -32.68 13.59
CA SER A 47 -53.14 -33.15 12.26
C SER A 47 -53.87 -32.24 11.29
N MET A 48 -53.17 -31.29 10.66
CA MET A 48 -53.72 -30.57 9.53
C MET A 48 -53.91 -31.61 8.44
N ASP A 49 -55.16 -31.91 8.20
CA ASP A 49 -55.57 -32.78 7.13
C ASP A 49 -55.28 -32.09 5.80
N HIS A 50 -54.07 -32.36 5.25
CA HIS A 50 -53.63 -31.82 3.95
C HIS A 50 -54.44 -32.38 2.77
N SER A 51 -55.36 -33.34 3.02
CA SER A 51 -56.22 -33.94 1.98
C SER A 51 -57.29 -32.96 1.46
N ARG A 52 -57.48 -31.82 2.14
CA ARG A 52 -58.40 -30.74 1.72
C ARG A 52 -57.72 -29.52 1.12
N MET A 53 -56.39 -29.47 1.01
CA MET A 53 -55.76 -28.53 0.12
C MET A 53 -55.95 -29.06 -1.30
N SER A 54 -57.09 -28.77 -1.87
CA SER A 54 -57.27 -28.78 -3.29
C SER A 54 -56.20 -27.85 -3.85
N HIS A 55 -55.09 -28.39 -4.37
CA HIS A 55 -54.27 -27.66 -5.29
C HIS A 55 -55.19 -27.30 -6.46
N GLY A 56 -55.71 -26.07 -6.45
CA GLY A 56 -56.52 -25.57 -7.56
C GLY A 56 -55.78 -25.94 -8.82
N ALA A 57 -56.51 -26.54 -9.76
CA ALA A 57 -56.00 -26.91 -11.07
C ALA A 57 -55.05 -25.79 -11.51
N ALA A 58 -53.80 -26.11 -11.85
CA ALA A 58 -52.78 -25.17 -12.20
C ALA A 58 -53.44 -24.12 -13.14
N GLU A 59 -53.56 -22.87 -12.64
CA GLU A 59 -54.19 -21.83 -13.44
C GLU A 59 -53.39 -21.77 -14.73
N THR A 60 -54.04 -22.17 -15.82
CA THR A 60 -53.45 -22.00 -17.16
C THR A 60 -53.08 -20.55 -17.29
N PRO A 61 -51.84 -20.22 -17.62
CA PRO A 61 -51.40 -18.83 -17.75
C PRO A 61 -52.39 -18.05 -18.60
N ARG A 62 -52.84 -16.89 -18.15
CA ARG A 62 -53.81 -16.03 -18.89
C ARG A 62 -53.30 -15.62 -20.24
N THR A 63 -51.99 -15.63 -20.44
CA THR A 63 -51.31 -15.43 -21.72
C THR A 63 -50.78 -16.79 -22.17
N PRO A 64 -51.12 -17.28 -23.38
CA PRO A 64 -50.57 -18.52 -23.89
C PRO A 64 -49.02 -18.40 -23.94
N LEU A 65 -48.33 -19.25 -23.20
CA LEU A 65 -46.89 -19.34 -23.32
C LEU A 65 -46.56 -19.99 -24.65
N PRO A 66 -45.71 -19.36 -25.48
CA PRO A 66 -45.26 -19.95 -26.71
C PRO A 66 -44.54 -21.26 -26.43
N VAL A 67 -44.78 -22.26 -27.28
CA VAL A 67 -44.06 -23.54 -27.19
C VAL A 67 -42.61 -23.27 -27.57
N ILE A 68 -41.69 -23.55 -26.66
CA ILE A 68 -40.26 -23.40 -26.89
C ILE A 68 -39.87 -24.38 -28.02
N THR A 69 -39.44 -23.88 -29.13
CA THR A 69 -38.97 -24.64 -30.27
C THR A 69 -37.47 -24.96 -30.15
N ASP A 70 -36.99 -25.90 -30.96
CA ASP A 70 -35.57 -26.21 -31.01
C ASP A 70 -34.74 -25.00 -31.50
N ALA A 71 -35.34 -24.21 -32.41
CA ALA A 71 -34.74 -22.94 -32.86
C ALA A 71 -34.57 -21.92 -31.71
N ASP A 72 -35.56 -21.84 -30.80
CA ASP A 72 -35.45 -20.96 -29.61
C ASP A 72 -34.34 -21.43 -28.67
N ARG A 73 -34.17 -22.74 -28.50
CA ARG A 73 -33.08 -23.33 -27.70
C ARG A 73 -31.73 -23.08 -28.33
N GLU A 74 -31.61 -23.21 -29.65
CA GLU A 74 -30.39 -22.94 -30.38
C GLU A 74 -30.04 -21.43 -30.36
N ALA A 75 -31.03 -20.56 -30.45
CA ALA A 75 -30.84 -19.11 -30.32
C ALA A 75 -30.47 -18.71 -28.88
N ALA A 76 -30.97 -19.39 -27.82
CA ALA A 76 -30.64 -19.11 -26.44
C ALA A 76 -29.22 -19.52 -26.08
N PHE A 77 -28.68 -20.52 -26.79
CA PHE A 77 -27.30 -21.02 -26.58
C PHE A 77 -26.53 -20.99 -27.91
N PRO A 78 -26.31 -19.81 -28.50
CA PRO A 78 -25.54 -19.72 -29.72
C PRO A 78 -24.14 -20.33 -29.46
N PRO A 79 -23.56 -21.07 -30.44
CA PRO A 79 -22.20 -21.51 -30.32
C PRO A 79 -21.33 -20.29 -30.16
N LEU A 80 -20.82 -20.06 -28.94
CA LEU A 80 -19.85 -19.00 -28.66
C LEU A 80 -18.60 -19.36 -29.45
N SER A 81 -18.49 -18.83 -30.67
CA SER A 81 -17.26 -18.92 -31.44
C SER A 81 -16.18 -18.29 -30.61
N GLY A 82 -15.37 -19.17 -29.97
CA GLY A 82 -14.15 -18.87 -29.27
C GLY A 82 -13.94 -17.42 -28.87
N HIS A 83 -14.63 -16.96 -27.82
CA HIS A 83 -14.22 -15.74 -27.15
C HIS A 83 -12.81 -16.03 -26.62
N ARG A 84 -11.79 -15.63 -27.36
CA ARG A 84 -10.43 -15.64 -26.84
C ARG A 84 -10.44 -14.65 -25.68
N VAL A 85 -10.39 -15.19 -24.47
CA VAL A 85 -10.08 -14.41 -23.29
C VAL A 85 -8.74 -13.75 -23.60
N HIS A 86 -8.69 -12.43 -23.61
CA HIS A 86 -7.49 -11.68 -23.92
C HIS A 86 -6.53 -11.66 -22.71
N ASP A 87 -6.30 -12.83 -22.10
CA ASP A 87 -5.40 -13.02 -20.94
C ASP A 87 -3.92 -12.77 -21.27
N SER A 88 -3.61 -12.52 -22.53
CA SER A 88 -2.24 -12.24 -22.99
C SER A 88 -2.00 -10.78 -23.35
N ALA A 89 -2.90 -9.86 -22.95
CA ALA A 89 -2.70 -8.45 -23.17
C ALA A 89 -1.50 -7.96 -22.36
N ILE A 90 -0.61 -7.22 -23.03
CA ILE A 90 0.46 -6.48 -22.35
C ILE A 90 -0.11 -5.11 -21.99
N ASN A 91 -0.06 -4.79 -20.72
CA ASN A 91 -0.47 -3.52 -20.15
C ASN A 91 0.75 -2.79 -19.61
N SER A 92 0.63 -1.49 -19.41
CA SER A 92 1.64 -0.67 -18.76
C SER A 92 0.97 0.32 -17.82
N PHE A 93 1.69 0.68 -16.78
CA PHE A 93 1.29 1.68 -15.80
C PHE A 93 2.51 2.49 -15.42
N PHE A 94 2.35 3.78 -15.27
CA PHE A 94 3.36 4.69 -14.76
C PHE A 94 2.75 5.56 -13.67
N LEU A 95 3.43 5.66 -12.54
CA LEU A 95 3.09 6.48 -11.40
C LEU A 95 4.28 7.39 -11.08
N LEU A 96 4.08 8.68 -11.07
CA LEU A 96 4.90 9.64 -10.36
C LEU A 96 4.20 9.89 -9.05
N ASP A 97 4.60 9.15 -8.01
CA ASP A 97 3.94 9.20 -6.71
C ASP A 97 4.27 10.49 -5.99
N ARG A 98 5.55 10.87 -6.03
CA ARG A 98 6.05 12.10 -5.44
C ARG A 98 6.89 12.88 -6.45
N LEU A 99 6.57 14.13 -6.64
CA LEU A 99 7.46 15.16 -7.12
C LEU A 99 7.20 16.35 -6.21
N GLU A 100 8.02 16.49 -5.18
CA GLU A 100 7.76 17.42 -4.11
C GLU A 100 8.91 18.37 -3.85
N TYR A 101 8.53 19.59 -3.53
CA TYR A 101 9.40 20.60 -3.00
C TYR A 101 9.29 20.59 -1.49
N GLU A 102 10.42 20.55 -0.82
CA GLU A 102 10.53 20.51 0.63
C GLU A 102 11.24 21.78 1.11
N ASP A 103 10.68 22.37 2.14
CA ASP A 103 11.29 23.51 2.85
C ASP A 103 12.08 22.93 4.03
N ALA A 104 13.39 22.77 3.81
CA ALA A 104 14.32 22.24 4.80
C ALA A 104 15.07 23.38 5.51
N ASP A 105 15.54 23.11 6.73
CA ASP A 105 16.26 24.12 7.54
C ASP A 105 17.54 24.65 6.86
N GLU A 106 18.18 23.86 6.02
CA GLU A 106 19.40 24.19 5.29
C GLU A 106 19.18 24.63 3.83
N GLY A 107 17.92 24.84 3.41
CA GLY A 107 17.58 25.27 2.06
C GLY A 107 16.38 24.57 1.46
N SER A 108 16.34 24.39 0.15
CA SER A 108 15.23 23.74 -0.53
C SER A 108 15.65 22.41 -1.14
N THR A 109 14.78 21.43 -0.99
CA THR A 109 14.97 20.11 -1.54
C THR A 109 13.88 19.79 -2.56
N LEU A 110 14.26 19.11 -3.63
CA LEU A 110 13.37 18.51 -4.61
C LEU A 110 13.47 16.98 -4.51
N GLY A 111 12.42 16.36 -3.99
CA GLY A 111 12.29 14.91 -3.92
C GLY A 111 11.48 14.38 -5.11
N TRP A 112 11.80 13.17 -5.55
CA TRP A 112 11.01 12.43 -6.52
C TRP A 112 10.92 10.96 -6.16
N ASP A 113 9.76 10.38 -6.45
CA ASP A 113 9.51 8.96 -6.41
C ASP A 113 8.61 8.60 -7.60
N ALA A 114 9.12 7.73 -8.45
CA ALA A 114 8.44 7.30 -9.65
C ALA A 114 8.54 5.79 -9.81
N SER A 115 7.43 5.16 -10.10
CA SER A 115 7.35 3.74 -10.35
C SER A 115 6.53 3.42 -11.59
N GLY A 116 6.68 2.22 -12.10
CA GLY A 116 5.86 1.75 -13.20
C GLY A 116 6.13 0.32 -13.54
N TRP A 117 5.25 -0.24 -14.35
CA TRP A 117 5.41 -1.61 -14.81
C TRP A 117 4.89 -1.79 -16.23
N ILE A 118 5.41 -2.82 -16.87
CA ILE A 118 4.90 -3.34 -18.14
C ILE A 118 4.82 -4.85 -18.08
N GLY A 119 3.73 -5.43 -18.54
CA GLY A 119 3.56 -6.90 -18.55
C GLY A 119 2.12 -7.34 -18.65
N GLY A 120 1.89 -8.62 -18.37
CA GLY A 120 0.58 -9.23 -18.26
C GLY A 120 0.06 -9.24 -16.82
N ASP A 121 -1.02 -9.98 -16.61
CA ASP A 121 -1.68 -10.04 -15.29
C ASP A 121 -0.83 -10.74 -14.22
N ILE A 122 0.01 -11.69 -14.61
CA ILE A 122 0.80 -12.51 -13.68
C ILE A 122 2.26 -12.05 -13.61
N ASN A 123 2.84 -11.70 -14.75
CA ASN A 123 4.27 -11.40 -14.84
C ASN A 123 4.46 -9.97 -15.36
N ARG A 124 5.26 -9.17 -14.64
CA ARG A 124 5.50 -7.77 -14.94
C ARG A 124 6.99 -7.44 -14.77
N VAL A 125 7.44 -6.49 -15.53
CA VAL A 125 8.72 -5.83 -15.30
C VAL A 125 8.42 -4.49 -14.66
N TRP A 126 8.98 -4.27 -13.47
CA TRP A 126 8.85 -3.04 -12.71
C TRP A 126 10.10 -2.20 -12.85
N PHE A 127 9.93 -0.92 -12.91
CA PHE A 127 10.99 0.07 -12.76
C PHE A 127 10.58 1.05 -11.67
N ARG A 128 11.55 1.49 -10.87
CA ARG A 128 11.36 2.47 -9.81
C ARG A 128 12.54 3.40 -9.80
N SER A 129 12.30 4.65 -9.51
CA SER A 129 13.34 5.67 -9.36
C SER A 129 12.97 6.60 -8.24
N GLU A 130 13.85 6.73 -7.28
CA GLU A 130 13.72 7.61 -6.14
C GLU A 130 14.96 8.46 -6.00
N GLY A 131 14.81 9.66 -5.44
CA GLY A 131 15.96 10.49 -5.14
C GLY A 131 15.62 11.85 -4.60
N GLU A 132 16.67 12.53 -4.17
CA GLU A 132 16.60 13.83 -3.50
C GLU A 132 17.69 14.76 -4.03
N ARG A 133 17.32 16.02 -4.20
CA ARG A 133 18.25 17.05 -4.67
C ARG A 133 18.11 18.31 -3.82
N THR A 134 19.12 18.57 -2.98
CA THR A 134 19.16 19.71 -2.07
C THR A 134 20.05 20.81 -2.62
N ASN A 135 19.55 22.03 -2.69
CA ASN A 135 20.30 23.21 -3.19
C ASN A 135 20.93 23.00 -4.58
N GLY A 136 20.31 22.15 -5.41
CA GLY A 136 20.82 21.85 -6.75
C GLY A 136 21.87 20.73 -6.82
N VAL A 137 22.23 20.12 -5.70
CA VAL A 137 23.12 18.93 -5.61
C VAL A 137 22.27 17.70 -5.38
N THR A 138 22.48 16.64 -6.17
CA THR A 138 21.81 15.35 -5.95
C THR A 138 22.50 14.63 -4.79
N GLU A 139 21.77 14.40 -3.73
CA GLU A 139 22.24 13.76 -2.51
C GLU A 139 21.92 12.28 -2.49
N ASP A 140 20.73 11.90 -2.94
CA ASP A 140 20.32 10.51 -3.14
C ASP A 140 19.73 10.32 -4.55
N ALA A 141 20.02 9.18 -5.17
CA ALA A 141 19.42 8.78 -6.43
C ALA A 141 19.57 7.28 -6.63
N GLU A 142 18.45 6.60 -6.78
CA GLU A 142 18.40 5.17 -7.05
C GLU A 142 17.52 4.84 -8.26
N LEU A 143 17.80 3.70 -8.87
CA LEU A 143 17.01 3.09 -9.92
C LEU A 143 16.89 1.59 -9.64
N GLN A 144 15.68 1.07 -9.71
CA GLN A 144 15.42 -0.36 -9.57
C GLN A 144 14.80 -0.91 -10.86
N LEU A 145 15.25 -2.09 -11.26
CA LEU A 145 14.65 -2.88 -12.33
C LEU A 145 14.33 -4.27 -11.79
N LEU A 146 13.04 -4.58 -11.67
CA LEU A 146 12.58 -5.78 -10.99
C LEU A 146 11.66 -6.59 -11.90
N TYR A 147 11.78 -7.91 -11.84
CA TYR A 147 10.78 -8.82 -12.36
C TYR A 147 9.80 -9.16 -11.23
N GLY A 148 8.52 -8.92 -11.47
CA GLY A 148 7.43 -9.19 -10.53
C GLY A 148 6.57 -10.34 -11.02
N ARG A 149 6.15 -11.17 -10.08
CA ARG A 149 5.18 -12.24 -10.30
C ARG A 149 4.10 -12.22 -9.25
N SER A 150 2.85 -12.16 -9.70
CA SER A 150 1.70 -12.24 -8.81
C SER A 150 1.59 -13.63 -8.18
N ILE A 151 1.55 -13.65 -6.85
CA ILE A 151 1.39 -14.86 -6.01
C ILE A 151 -0.01 -14.94 -5.41
N GLY A 152 -0.82 -13.92 -5.62
CA GLY A 152 -2.20 -13.83 -5.18
C GLY A 152 -2.87 -12.61 -5.81
N PRO A 153 -4.16 -12.38 -5.53
CA PRO A 153 -4.89 -11.24 -6.12
C PRO A 153 -4.31 -9.88 -5.80
N TRP A 154 -3.60 -9.75 -4.68
CA TRP A 154 -3.14 -8.47 -4.13
C TRP A 154 -1.64 -8.41 -3.85
N TRP A 155 -0.91 -9.50 -4.10
CA TRP A 155 0.50 -9.60 -3.74
C TRP A 155 1.37 -10.08 -4.90
N ASP A 156 2.47 -9.37 -5.10
CA ASP A 156 3.52 -9.73 -6.03
C ASP A 156 4.82 -10.04 -5.25
N VAL A 157 5.54 -11.05 -5.68
CA VAL A 157 6.95 -11.21 -5.36
C VAL A 157 7.76 -10.53 -6.43
N VAL A 158 8.75 -9.74 -6.05
CA VAL A 158 9.64 -9.01 -6.95
C VAL A 158 11.08 -9.41 -6.72
N ALA A 159 11.84 -9.52 -7.80
CA ALA A 159 13.28 -9.81 -7.75
C ALA A 159 14.02 -9.08 -8.87
N GLY A 160 15.18 -8.54 -8.60
CA GLY A 160 15.94 -7.82 -9.62
C GLY A 160 17.17 -7.11 -9.09
N VAL A 161 17.42 -5.94 -9.65
CA VAL A 161 18.60 -5.13 -9.31
C VAL A 161 18.20 -3.72 -8.94
N ARG A 162 18.90 -3.15 -7.98
CA ARG A 162 18.90 -1.74 -7.61
C ARG A 162 20.29 -1.18 -7.87
N GLN A 163 20.35 -0.01 -8.45
CA GLN A 163 21.55 0.77 -8.65
C GLN A 163 21.41 2.09 -7.92
N ASP A 164 22.22 2.29 -6.90
CA ASP A 164 22.39 3.60 -6.26
C ASP A 164 23.43 4.37 -7.04
N PHE A 165 23.12 5.60 -7.41
CA PHE A 165 24.03 6.55 -8.04
C PHE A 165 24.60 7.52 -7.03
N LYS A 166 23.90 7.71 -5.92
CA LYS A 166 24.22 8.55 -4.77
C LYS A 166 23.70 7.88 -3.50
N PRO A 167 24.21 8.20 -2.30
CA PRO A 167 25.38 9.08 -2.05
C PRO A 167 26.70 8.43 -2.49
N GLU A 168 27.74 9.26 -2.63
CA GLU A 168 29.11 8.87 -2.93
C GLU A 168 29.29 8.06 -4.24
N SER A 169 30.02 6.93 -4.16
CA SER A 169 30.25 6.06 -5.32
C SER A 169 29.03 5.20 -5.63
N PRO A 170 28.74 4.95 -6.92
CA PRO A 170 27.63 4.08 -7.30
C PRO A 170 27.76 2.68 -6.69
N GLN A 171 26.64 2.11 -6.26
CA GLN A 171 26.59 0.76 -5.67
C GLN A 171 25.44 -0.05 -6.29
N THR A 172 25.72 -1.32 -6.60
CA THR A 172 24.75 -2.25 -7.16
C THR A 172 24.28 -3.24 -6.10
N TRP A 173 22.96 -3.50 -6.08
CA TRP A 173 22.34 -4.43 -5.17
C TRP A 173 21.48 -5.44 -5.94
N ALA A 174 21.50 -6.68 -5.52
CA ALA A 174 20.44 -7.62 -5.83
C ALA A 174 19.27 -7.36 -4.88
N ALA A 175 18.06 -7.35 -5.40
CA ALA A 175 16.83 -7.08 -4.67
C ALA A 175 15.89 -8.28 -4.71
N LEU A 176 15.26 -8.57 -3.57
CA LEU A 176 14.18 -9.57 -3.45
C LEU A 176 13.15 -9.03 -2.47
N GLY A 177 11.89 -8.96 -2.89
CA GLY A 177 10.85 -8.38 -2.06
C GLY A 177 9.47 -8.93 -2.32
N VAL A 178 8.54 -8.44 -1.53
CA VAL A 178 7.11 -8.61 -1.70
C VAL A 178 6.46 -7.23 -1.64
N GLN A 179 5.48 -7.02 -2.50
CA GLN A 179 4.70 -5.79 -2.54
C GLN A 179 3.24 -6.11 -2.75
N GLY A 180 2.36 -5.27 -2.29
CA GLY A 180 0.94 -5.46 -2.53
C GLY A 180 0.05 -4.68 -1.59
N MET A 181 -1.22 -5.01 -1.68
CA MET A 181 -2.28 -4.37 -0.91
C MET A 181 -2.78 -5.33 0.16
N ALA A 182 -2.62 -4.94 1.43
CA ALA A 182 -3.19 -5.63 2.57
C ALA A 182 -4.68 -5.26 2.77
N LEU A 183 -5.27 -5.74 3.85
CA LEU A 183 -6.66 -5.43 4.19
C LEU A 183 -6.90 -3.92 4.25
N TYR A 184 -8.08 -3.49 3.76
CA TYR A 184 -8.55 -2.10 3.77
C TYR A 184 -7.73 -1.13 2.91
N ALA A 185 -7.13 -1.60 1.80
CA ALA A 185 -6.33 -0.80 0.89
C ALA A 185 -5.05 -0.19 1.53
N PHE A 186 -4.47 -0.90 2.49
CA PHE A 186 -3.14 -0.58 3.00
C PHE A 186 -2.09 -1.15 2.02
N GLU A 187 -1.33 -0.28 1.37
CA GLU A 187 -0.22 -0.66 0.52
C GLU A 187 1.01 -0.95 1.37
N ALA A 188 1.66 -2.06 1.12
CA ALA A 188 2.82 -2.50 1.88
C ALA A 188 3.88 -3.10 0.96
N GLU A 189 5.12 -2.75 1.27
CA GLU A 189 6.29 -3.30 0.62
C GLU A 189 7.34 -3.72 1.65
N ALA A 190 8.02 -4.84 1.36
CA ALA A 190 9.16 -5.30 2.11
C ALA A 190 10.20 -5.85 1.13
N THR A 191 11.34 -5.19 1.02
CA THR A 191 12.42 -5.56 0.09
C THR A 191 13.74 -5.73 0.83
N ALA A 192 14.40 -6.85 0.60
CA ALA A 192 15.75 -7.15 1.07
C ALA A 192 16.75 -6.96 -0.07
N PHE A 193 17.91 -6.41 0.26
CA PHE A 193 18.98 -6.10 -0.68
C PHE A 193 20.29 -6.77 -0.26
N VAL A 194 21.03 -7.26 -1.26
CA VAL A 194 22.38 -7.77 -1.09
C VAL A 194 23.28 -7.03 -2.06
N GLY A 195 24.14 -6.19 -1.52
CA GLY A 195 25.06 -5.35 -2.28
C GLY A 195 26.45 -5.95 -2.43
N GLU A 196 27.31 -5.19 -3.08
CA GLU A 196 28.72 -5.49 -3.22
C GLU A 196 29.39 -5.61 -1.85
N ASN A 197 30.51 -6.34 -1.77
CA ASN A 197 31.28 -6.54 -0.53
C ASN A 197 30.47 -7.20 0.63
N GLY A 198 29.36 -7.88 0.33
CA GLY A 198 28.51 -8.53 1.31
C GLY A 198 27.75 -7.54 2.22
N GLN A 199 27.50 -6.33 1.73
CA GLN A 199 26.57 -5.41 2.35
C GLN A 199 25.14 -5.96 2.20
N THR A 200 24.32 -5.78 3.22
CA THR A 200 22.91 -6.19 3.20
C THR A 200 22.06 -5.03 3.69
N ALA A 201 20.87 -4.89 3.13
CA ALA A 201 19.90 -3.90 3.58
C ALA A 201 18.48 -4.48 3.50
N ALA A 202 17.54 -3.85 4.21
CA ALA A 202 16.12 -4.12 4.09
C ALA A 202 15.35 -2.81 4.20
N ARG A 203 14.33 -2.66 3.35
CA ARG A 203 13.41 -1.52 3.36
C ARG A 203 12.00 -2.04 3.60
N LEU A 204 11.27 -1.39 4.50
CA LEU A 204 9.85 -1.63 4.73
C LEU A 204 9.11 -0.32 4.50
N GLU A 205 8.10 -0.37 3.67
CA GLU A 205 7.27 0.77 3.32
C GLU A 205 5.81 0.43 3.57
N GLY A 206 5.04 1.44 3.94
CA GLY A 206 3.61 1.31 4.08
C GLY A 206 2.91 2.63 3.86
N GLU A 207 1.82 2.60 3.10
CA GLU A 207 0.98 3.76 2.88
C GLU A 207 -0.50 3.41 2.96
N TYR A 208 -1.31 4.41 3.24
CA TYR A 208 -2.76 4.23 3.35
C TYR A 208 -3.53 5.46 2.89
N ASP A 209 -4.47 5.27 1.98
CA ASP A 209 -5.32 6.33 1.47
C ASP A 209 -6.61 6.47 2.30
N ILE A 210 -6.71 7.53 3.10
CA ILE A 210 -7.90 7.88 3.88
C ILE A 210 -8.73 8.89 3.07
N LEU A 211 -9.85 8.44 2.52
CA LEU A 211 -10.75 9.28 1.76
C LEU A 211 -11.57 10.19 2.71
N LEU A 212 -11.17 11.45 2.86
CA LEU A 212 -11.95 12.45 3.58
C LEU A 212 -13.18 12.87 2.77
N THR A 213 -13.02 12.93 1.45
CA THR A 213 -14.09 13.10 0.45
C THR A 213 -13.75 12.27 -0.78
N ASN A 214 -14.58 12.27 -1.81
CA ASN A 214 -14.29 11.58 -3.07
C ASN A 214 -13.06 12.14 -3.83
N ARG A 215 -12.50 13.27 -3.41
CA ARG A 215 -11.36 13.94 -4.05
C ARG A 215 -10.28 14.40 -3.08
N LEU A 216 -10.61 14.51 -1.81
CA LEU A 216 -9.66 14.92 -0.78
C LEU A 216 -9.23 13.68 0.00
N ILE A 217 -7.95 13.37 -0.07
CA ILE A 217 -7.37 12.15 0.46
C ILE A 217 -6.26 12.55 1.43
N LEU A 218 -6.29 11.96 2.60
CA LEU A 218 -5.21 12.05 3.58
C LEU A 218 -4.38 10.78 3.50
N GLN A 219 -3.09 10.91 3.19
CA GLN A 219 -2.19 9.78 2.97
C GLN A 219 -1.06 9.80 4.01
N PRO A 220 -1.14 8.99 5.07
CA PRO A 220 0.00 8.65 5.89
C PRO A 220 0.91 7.67 5.14
N ILE A 221 2.22 7.90 5.25
CA ILE A 221 3.30 7.09 4.70
C ILE A 221 4.30 6.81 5.80
N ALA A 222 4.86 5.62 5.81
CA ALA A 222 5.93 5.24 6.71
C ALA A 222 6.96 4.39 5.97
N GLU A 223 8.23 4.72 6.14
CA GLU A 223 9.36 3.95 5.61
C GLU A 223 10.39 3.71 6.71
N VAL A 224 11.01 2.55 6.71
CA VAL A 224 12.13 2.23 7.60
C VAL A 224 13.20 1.46 6.84
N ASN A 225 14.46 1.85 7.03
CA ASN A 225 15.62 1.27 6.40
C ASN A 225 16.54 0.62 7.42
N PHE A 226 16.98 -0.60 7.12
CA PHE A 226 17.93 -1.37 7.91
C PHE A 226 19.15 -1.72 7.08
N TYR A 227 20.33 -1.69 7.69
CA TYR A 227 21.57 -2.12 7.07
C TYR A 227 22.28 -3.17 7.94
N GLY A 228 22.92 -4.15 7.30
CA GLY A 228 23.60 -5.24 8.01
C GLY A 228 24.99 -4.87 8.51
N LYS A 229 25.63 -3.85 7.92
CA LYS A 229 26.98 -3.39 8.27
C LYS A 229 27.04 -1.88 8.25
N ASN A 230 27.98 -1.33 9.01
CA ASN A 230 28.34 0.08 8.91
C ASN A 230 29.04 0.35 7.57
N ASP A 231 28.66 1.45 6.96
CA ASP A 231 29.30 2.03 5.77
C ASP A 231 29.51 3.53 6.01
N PRO A 232 30.66 3.91 6.60
CA PRO A 232 30.96 5.31 6.93
C PRO A 232 31.09 6.19 5.68
N GLU A 233 31.50 5.63 4.53
CA GLU A 233 31.62 6.39 3.28
C GLU A 233 30.25 6.85 2.80
N ARG A 234 29.21 6.06 3.03
CA ARG A 234 27.82 6.37 2.68
C ARG A 234 27.00 6.97 3.82
N GLY A 235 27.62 7.15 4.99
CA GLY A 235 26.95 7.69 6.18
C GLY A 235 25.91 6.76 6.80
N VAL A 236 25.91 5.46 6.49
CA VAL A 236 24.93 4.50 7.01
C VAL A 236 25.50 3.58 8.06
N GLY A 237 24.76 3.39 9.17
CA GLY A 237 25.09 2.52 10.27
C GLY A 237 24.35 1.19 10.21
N SER A 238 24.90 0.16 10.86
CA SER A 238 24.24 -1.14 10.97
C SER A 238 23.02 -1.12 11.90
N GLY A 239 22.03 -1.94 11.60
CA GLY A 239 20.76 -2.01 12.30
C GLY A 239 19.70 -1.10 11.65
N LEU A 240 18.79 -0.56 12.45
CA LEU A 240 17.87 0.48 12.01
C LEU A 240 18.67 1.75 11.71
N ALA A 241 18.69 2.15 10.45
CA ALA A 241 19.45 3.31 9.99
C ALA A 241 18.62 4.59 10.03
N ASN A 242 17.47 4.58 9.38
CA ASN A 242 16.55 5.71 9.38
C ASN A 242 15.09 5.26 9.37
N ALA A 243 14.21 6.17 9.75
CA ALA A 243 12.77 6.06 9.56
C ALA A 243 12.22 7.39 9.06
N GLU A 244 11.31 7.32 8.12
CA GLU A 244 10.55 8.44 7.61
C GLU A 244 9.05 8.24 7.89
N LEU A 245 8.37 9.31 8.28
CA LEU A 245 6.93 9.38 8.42
C LEU A 245 6.42 10.58 7.63
N GLY A 246 5.51 10.34 6.71
CA GLY A 246 4.87 11.37 5.91
C GLY A 246 3.38 11.46 6.18
N LEU A 247 2.84 12.66 6.11
CA LEU A 247 1.39 12.88 6.09
C LEU A 247 1.08 13.90 5.01
N ARG A 248 0.43 13.46 3.94
CA ARG A 248 0.12 14.26 2.77
C ARG A 248 -1.38 14.44 2.62
N LEU A 249 -1.83 15.66 2.35
CA LEU A 249 -3.21 15.98 2.04
C LEU A 249 -3.31 16.25 0.54
N ARG A 250 -3.85 15.29 -0.20
CA ARG A 250 -3.93 15.26 -1.65
C ARG A 250 -5.32 15.65 -2.14
N TYR A 251 -5.39 16.49 -3.17
CA TYR A 251 -6.65 16.86 -3.81
C TYR A 251 -6.66 16.42 -5.28
N GLU A 252 -7.50 15.46 -5.64
CA GLU A 252 -7.68 14.99 -7.02
C GLU A 252 -8.47 16.00 -7.85
N ILE A 253 -7.77 16.80 -8.64
CA ILE A 253 -8.40 17.67 -9.66
C ILE A 253 -9.06 16.78 -10.71
N VAL A 254 -8.31 15.80 -11.20
CA VAL A 254 -8.77 14.62 -11.94
C VAL A 254 -8.08 13.40 -11.32
N ARG A 255 -8.57 12.20 -11.60
CA ARG A 255 -8.02 10.97 -11.01
C ARG A 255 -6.52 10.79 -11.26
N GLN A 256 -6.08 11.22 -12.45
CA GLN A 256 -4.69 11.08 -12.90
C GLN A 256 -3.76 12.19 -12.43
N PHE A 257 -4.28 13.25 -11.81
CA PHE A 257 -3.48 14.39 -11.38
C PHE A 257 -3.99 14.99 -10.08
N ALA A 258 -3.14 15.00 -9.09
CA ALA A 258 -3.46 15.48 -7.76
C ALA A 258 -2.28 16.27 -7.15
N PRO A 259 -2.40 17.60 -6.97
CA PRO A 259 -1.51 18.35 -6.10
C PRO A 259 -1.76 17.99 -4.63
N TYR A 260 -0.72 18.13 -3.82
CA TYR A 260 -0.80 17.90 -2.37
C TYR A 260 0.09 18.87 -1.59
N VAL A 261 -0.20 18.96 -0.31
CA VAL A 261 0.65 19.57 0.70
C VAL A 261 0.76 18.60 1.87
N GLY A 262 1.84 18.69 2.62
CA GLY A 262 2.02 17.78 3.73
C GLY A 262 3.17 18.15 4.65
N VAL A 263 3.48 17.21 5.51
CA VAL A 263 4.63 17.23 6.39
C VAL A 263 5.35 15.87 6.28
N SER A 264 6.66 15.91 6.26
CA SER A 264 7.51 14.74 6.40
C SER A 264 8.33 14.89 7.68
N TRP A 265 8.63 13.78 8.31
CA TRP A 265 9.50 13.69 9.47
C TRP A 265 10.44 12.54 9.27
N GLN A 266 11.73 12.82 9.34
CA GLN A 266 12.79 11.85 9.16
C GLN A 266 13.66 11.79 10.42
N ARG A 267 14.14 10.60 10.76
CA ARG A 267 15.06 10.42 11.87
C ARG A 267 16.08 9.32 11.58
N SER A 268 17.33 9.61 11.86
CA SER A 268 18.45 8.67 11.85
C SER A 268 18.62 8.00 13.20
N TYR A 269 19.05 6.73 13.21
CA TYR A 269 19.22 5.92 14.41
C TYR A 269 20.61 5.27 14.48
N GLY A 270 20.98 4.86 15.68
CA GLY A 270 22.21 4.10 15.93
C GLY A 270 23.46 4.77 15.36
N ASN A 271 24.30 3.99 14.70
CA ASN A 271 25.54 4.50 14.10
C ASN A 271 25.29 5.46 12.94
N THR A 272 24.15 5.37 12.24
CA THR A 272 23.77 6.37 11.23
C THR A 272 23.62 7.76 11.86
N ALA A 273 22.96 7.83 13.02
CA ALA A 273 22.81 9.08 13.74
C ALA A 273 24.16 9.64 14.23
N ASP A 274 25.13 8.77 14.55
CA ASP A 274 26.47 9.21 14.91
C ASP A 274 27.19 9.78 13.70
N PHE A 275 27.14 9.14 12.54
CA PHE A 275 27.73 9.66 11.31
C PHE A 275 27.13 11.01 10.88
N VAL A 276 25.79 11.15 11.00
CA VAL A 276 25.12 12.42 10.72
C VAL A 276 25.61 13.54 11.65
N ARG A 277 25.74 13.27 12.96
CA ARG A 277 26.28 14.25 13.92
C ARG A 277 27.72 14.61 13.65
N ASP A 278 28.55 13.61 13.29
CA ASP A 278 29.96 13.82 12.99
C ASP A 278 30.15 14.68 11.72
N ALA A 279 29.19 14.57 10.76
CA ALA A 279 29.13 15.43 9.59
C ALA A 279 28.52 16.82 9.87
N GLY A 280 27.99 17.06 11.09
CA GLY A 280 27.36 18.32 11.49
C GLY A 280 25.91 18.47 11.09
N GLY A 281 25.25 17.40 10.65
CA GLY A 281 23.83 17.38 10.25
C GLY A 281 22.88 17.10 11.43
N ASP A 282 21.61 17.30 11.18
CA ASP A 282 20.53 17.03 12.13
C ASP A 282 20.07 15.57 12.05
N VAL A 283 19.97 14.92 13.21
CA VAL A 283 19.55 13.52 13.33
C VAL A 283 18.05 13.35 13.13
N GLU A 284 17.30 14.40 13.33
CA GLU A 284 15.85 14.45 13.26
C GLU A 284 15.42 15.75 12.61
N GLU A 285 14.61 15.65 11.57
CA GLU A 285 14.14 16.79 10.81
C GLU A 285 12.65 16.64 10.48
N ALA A 286 11.93 17.76 10.54
CA ALA A 286 10.53 17.84 10.09
C ALA A 286 10.44 18.91 9.02
N ARG A 287 9.90 18.55 7.86
CA ARG A 287 9.82 19.39 6.67
C ARG A 287 8.38 19.61 6.25
N PHE A 288 8.07 20.81 5.77
CA PHE A 288 6.84 21.03 5.01
C PHE A 288 7.08 20.66 3.55
N VAL A 289 6.13 19.93 2.99
CA VAL A 289 6.22 19.45 1.61
C VAL A 289 5.04 19.92 0.78
N ALA A 290 5.29 20.24 -0.48
CA ALA A 290 4.27 20.54 -1.47
C ALA A 290 4.64 19.89 -2.80
N GLY A 291 3.73 19.16 -3.41
CA GLY A 291 4.06 18.39 -4.60
C GLY A 291 2.87 18.02 -5.45
N ILE A 292 3.15 17.18 -6.41
CA ILE A 292 2.17 16.61 -7.33
C ILE A 292 2.32 15.10 -7.43
N ARG A 293 1.19 14.43 -7.57
CA ARG A 293 1.09 13.01 -7.92
C ARG A 293 0.37 12.87 -9.25
N MET A 294 0.87 12.00 -10.13
CA MET A 294 0.22 11.71 -11.41
C MET A 294 0.44 10.27 -11.85
N TRP A 295 -0.50 9.74 -12.63
CA TRP A 295 -0.36 8.40 -13.19
C TRP A 295 -0.97 8.29 -14.60
N PHE A 296 -0.50 7.34 -15.38
CA PHE A 296 -0.92 7.09 -16.76
C PHE A 296 -1.13 5.61 -17.05
#